data_ac93ad98b057c96bf7ff1376e037899d
#
_entry.id   ac93ad98b057c96bf7ff1376e037899d
#
_cell.length_a   1.000
_cell.length_b   1.000
_cell.length_c   1.000
_cell.angle_alpha   90.00
_cell.angle_beta   90.00
_cell.angle_gamma   90.00
#
_symmetry.space_group_name_H-M   'P 1'
#
loop_
_entity.id
_entity.type
_entity.pdbx_description
1 polymer ?
#
loop_
_entity_poly.entity_id
_entity_poly.type
_entity_poly.pdbx_seq_one_letter_code
_entity_poly.pdbx_strand_id
1 'polypeptide(L)'
;MLITRTLLGALSLEAAQSPRRRKNRNFHTSDAARAHRLLNALQPASYVRPHCHPDEEKAETIIALQGSFGLVIFDVDGGIASCDVIACGGPALGINIPCGTFHKLVALASGSVFFEAKAGPYVPLHETETAAWAPVDGAPGAPAYLTRMRAWFV
;
A
#
# COMPACT_ATOMS: atom_id res chain seq x y z
N MET A 1 18.71 13.53 -5.21
CA MET A 1 18.22 13.46 -3.79
C MET A 1 18.45 12.04 -3.29
N LEU A 2 18.97 11.90 -2.07
CA LEU A 2 19.15 10.59 -1.43
C LEU A 2 17.88 10.18 -0.67
N ILE A 3 17.53 8.90 -0.70
CA ILE A 3 16.54 8.30 0.19
C ILE A 3 17.30 7.88 1.45
N THR A 4 17.10 8.61 2.55
CA THR A 4 17.83 8.42 3.82
C THR A 4 16.87 7.99 4.93
N ARG A 5 17.40 7.38 6.00
CA ARG A 5 16.60 7.06 7.20
C ARG A 5 15.94 8.29 7.81
N THR A 6 16.60 9.45 7.77
CA THR A 6 16.03 10.72 8.22
C THR A 6 14.80 11.11 7.39
N LEU A 7 14.85 10.96 6.06
CA LEU A 7 13.70 11.21 5.19
C LEU A 7 12.53 10.27 5.49
N LEU A 8 12.82 8.96 5.68
CA LEU A 8 11.79 7.97 6.00
C LEU A 8 11.14 8.27 7.36
N GLY A 9 11.93 8.63 8.37
CA GLY A 9 11.45 9.01 9.69
C GLY A 9 10.55 10.26 9.66
N ALA A 10 10.96 11.30 8.93
CA ALA A 10 10.14 12.51 8.76
C ALA A 10 8.80 12.20 8.10
N LEU A 11 8.80 11.43 6.99
CA LEU A 11 7.57 11.04 6.30
C LEU A 11 6.65 10.20 7.19
N SER A 12 7.23 9.31 8.02
CA SER A 12 6.49 8.51 8.99
C SER A 12 5.81 9.37 10.07
N LEU A 13 6.47 10.42 10.55
CA LEU A 13 5.87 11.38 11.49
C LEU A 13 4.71 12.13 10.86
N GLU A 14 4.85 12.59 9.62
CA GLU A 14 3.76 13.20 8.87
C GLU A 14 2.56 12.23 8.71
N ALA A 15 2.83 10.96 8.43
CA ALA A 15 1.79 9.92 8.36
C ALA A 15 1.07 9.73 9.71
N ALA A 16 1.80 9.75 10.82
CA ALA A 16 1.23 9.61 12.16
C ALA A 16 0.32 10.79 12.54
N GLN A 17 0.60 11.98 12.03
CA GLN A 17 -0.21 13.18 12.24
C GLN A 17 -1.38 13.30 11.26
N SER A 18 -1.35 12.58 10.14
CA SER A 18 -2.40 12.60 9.13
C SER A 18 -3.69 11.95 9.65
N PRO A 19 -4.88 12.51 9.39
CA PRO A 19 -6.15 11.87 9.72
C PRO A 19 -6.30 10.46 9.13
N ARG A 20 -5.77 10.24 7.93
CA ARG A 20 -5.80 8.94 7.25
C ARG A 20 -4.69 7.98 7.72
N ARG A 21 -3.82 8.42 8.64
CA ARG A 21 -2.70 7.63 9.14
C ARG A 21 -1.75 7.15 8.05
N ARG A 22 -1.65 7.90 6.95
CA ARG A 22 -0.75 7.66 5.84
C ARG A 22 -0.31 8.95 5.18
N LYS A 23 0.87 8.91 4.55
CA LYS A 23 1.44 10.01 3.78
C LYS A 23 2.28 9.45 2.66
N ASN A 24 2.20 10.04 1.46
CA ASN A 24 3.10 9.73 0.36
C ASN A 24 4.01 10.91 0.04
N ARG A 25 5.15 10.60 -0.59
CA ARG A 25 6.08 11.56 -1.16
C ARG A 25 6.43 11.13 -2.57
N ASN A 26 5.98 11.90 -3.55
CA ASN A 26 6.20 11.64 -4.96
C ASN A 26 7.60 12.12 -5.38
N PHE A 27 8.27 11.33 -6.24
CA PHE A 27 9.52 11.71 -6.93
C PHE A 27 9.26 12.08 -8.39
N HIS A 28 8.09 11.76 -8.93
CA HIS A 28 7.63 12.23 -10.22
C HIS A 28 7.10 13.67 -10.10
N THR A 29 7.13 14.41 -11.19
CA THR A 29 6.89 15.86 -11.19
C THR A 29 5.42 16.24 -11.30
N SER A 30 4.58 15.33 -11.80
CA SER A 30 3.14 15.54 -11.96
C SER A 30 2.39 14.22 -12.05
N ASP A 31 1.09 14.24 -11.87
CA ASP A 31 0.20 13.07 -12.04
C ASP A 31 0.18 12.55 -13.48
N ALA A 32 0.54 13.40 -14.46
CA ALA A 32 0.66 13.03 -15.87
C ALA A 32 1.99 12.33 -16.21
N ALA A 33 2.94 12.22 -15.27
CA ALA A 33 4.23 11.57 -15.52
C ALA A 33 4.02 10.09 -15.90
N ARG A 34 4.79 9.60 -16.88
CA ARG A 34 4.68 8.20 -17.36
C ARG A 34 5.18 7.18 -16.36
N ALA A 35 6.08 7.55 -15.46
CA ALA A 35 6.63 6.67 -14.45
C ALA A 35 6.42 7.30 -13.07
N HIS A 36 5.59 6.68 -12.26
CA HIS A 36 5.35 7.07 -10.88
C HIS A 36 6.34 6.35 -9.96
N ARG A 37 6.99 7.11 -9.10
CA ARG A 37 7.92 6.62 -8.09
C ARG A 37 7.65 7.43 -6.83
N LEU A 38 7.37 6.73 -5.74
CA LEU A 38 6.97 7.40 -4.50
C LEU A 38 7.35 6.59 -3.26
N LEU A 39 7.46 7.30 -2.15
CA LEU A 39 7.46 6.69 -0.82
C LEU A 39 6.06 6.74 -0.25
N ASN A 40 5.63 5.68 0.38
CA ASN A 40 4.38 5.60 1.14
C ASN A 40 4.68 5.23 2.59
N ALA A 41 4.37 6.13 3.51
CA ALA A 41 4.40 5.85 4.94
C ALA A 41 3.00 5.49 5.43
N LEU A 42 2.88 4.35 6.10
CA LEU A 42 1.64 3.86 6.69
C LEU A 42 1.82 3.62 8.19
N GLN A 43 0.81 3.99 8.97
CA GLN A 43 0.67 3.59 10.37
C GLN A 43 -0.27 2.38 10.47
N PRO A 44 -0.19 1.57 11.54
CA PRO A 44 -1.05 0.38 11.70
C PRO A 44 -2.55 0.62 11.60
N ALA A 45 -3.01 1.83 11.89
CA ALA A 45 -4.42 2.23 11.77
C ALA A 45 -4.79 2.75 10.37
N SER A 46 -3.85 2.77 9.40
CA SER A 46 -4.13 3.20 8.03
C SER A 46 -4.93 2.15 7.29
N TYR A 47 -6.08 2.53 6.79
CA TYR A 47 -6.90 1.68 5.93
C TYR A 47 -6.87 2.24 4.49
N VAL A 48 -6.60 1.37 3.54
CA VAL A 48 -6.80 1.58 2.10
C VAL A 48 -7.66 0.41 1.64
N ARG A 49 -8.78 0.67 0.96
CA ARG A 49 -9.63 -0.39 0.42
C ARG A 49 -8.82 -1.29 -0.51
N PRO A 50 -8.95 -2.62 -0.47
CA PRO A 50 -8.34 -3.50 -1.46
C PRO A 50 -8.73 -3.07 -2.87
N HIS A 51 -7.78 -3.08 -3.79
CA HIS A 51 -7.96 -2.62 -5.16
C HIS A 51 -7.04 -3.36 -6.13
N CYS A 52 -7.28 -3.18 -7.41
CA CYS A 52 -6.42 -3.66 -8.48
C CYS A 52 -6.22 -2.57 -9.55
N HIS A 53 -5.27 -2.79 -10.43
CA HIS A 53 -5.05 -1.97 -11.63
C HIS A 53 -5.15 -2.87 -12.85
N PRO A 54 -6.28 -2.85 -13.58
CA PRO A 54 -6.52 -3.75 -14.71
C PRO A 54 -5.71 -3.41 -15.97
N ASP A 55 -5.22 -2.17 -16.07
CA ASP A 55 -4.38 -1.72 -17.17
C ASP A 55 -3.08 -2.55 -17.23
N GLU A 56 -2.82 -3.19 -18.37
CA GLU A 56 -1.69 -4.12 -18.57
C GLU A 56 -0.30 -3.48 -18.30
N GLU A 57 -0.20 -2.15 -18.38
CA GLU A 57 1.03 -1.42 -18.08
C GLU A 57 1.16 -1.04 -16.60
N LYS A 58 0.13 -1.25 -15.77
CA LYS A 58 0.09 -0.79 -14.36
C LYS A 58 0.41 -1.86 -13.34
N ALA A 59 1.37 -2.75 -13.64
CA ALA A 59 1.99 -3.54 -12.59
C ALA A 59 2.70 -2.64 -11.58
N GLU A 60 2.66 -3.03 -10.30
CA GLU A 60 3.29 -2.27 -9.21
C GLU A 60 4.46 -3.03 -8.60
N THR A 61 5.59 -2.36 -8.43
CA THR A 61 6.70 -2.89 -7.64
C THR A 61 6.76 -2.15 -6.31
N ILE A 62 6.72 -2.91 -5.22
CA ILE A 62 6.74 -2.40 -3.84
C ILE A 62 7.92 -3.00 -3.10
N ILE A 63 8.71 -2.15 -2.41
CA ILE A 63 9.87 -2.57 -1.61
C ILE A 63 9.78 -1.92 -0.22
N ALA A 64 9.80 -2.72 0.83
CA ALA A 64 9.82 -2.25 2.21
C ALA A 64 11.18 -1.63 2.54
N LEU A 65 11.20 -0.34 2.83
CA LEU A 65 12.41 0.41 3.19
C LEU A 65 12.57 0.59 4.70
N GLN A 66 11.47 0.54 5.45
CA GLN A 66 11.43 0.66 6.91
C GLN A 66 10.21 -0.08 7.45
N GLY A 67 10.39 -0.79 8.57
CA GLY A 67 9.32 -1.55 9.22
C GLY A 67 8.88 -2.78 8.42
N SER A 68 7.62 -3.15 8.55
CA SER A 68 7.05 -4.37 7.97
C SER A 68 5.59 -4.18 7.55
N PHE A 69 5.20 -4.94 6.54
CA PHE A 69 3.85 -4.93 5.98
C PHE A 69 3.34 -6.35 5.79
N GLY A 70 2.08 -6.58 6.16
CA GLY A 70 1.33 -7.72 5.67
C GLY A 70 0.82 -7.42 4.27
N LEU A 71 1.12 -8.28 3.34
CA LEU A 71 0.61 -8.26 1.97
C LEU A 71 -0.49 -9.31 1.84
N VAL A 72 -1.65 -8.90 1.36
CA VAL A 72 -2.75 -9.80 1.04
C VAL A 72 -3.06 -9.70 -0.45
N ILE A 73 -3.05 -10.83 -1.12
CA ILE A 73 -3.56 -11.00 -2.48
C ILE A 73 -4.93 -11.67 -2.40
N PHE A 74 -5.87 -11.16 -3.15
CA PHE A 74 -7.24 -11.65 -3.16
C PHE A 74 -7.64 -12.20 -4.51
N ASP A 75 -8.55 -13.17 -4.48
CA ASP A 75 -9.35 -13.54 -5.63
C ASP A 75 -10.39 -12.46 -5.95
N VAL A 76 -11.00 -12.54 -7.12
CA VAL A 76 -12.01 -11.57 -7.59
C VAL A 76 -13.23 -11.48 -6.66
N ASP A 77 -13.56 -12.56 -5.97
CA ASP A 77 -14.69 -12.66 -5.04
C ASP A 77 -14.33 -12.28 -3.60
N GLY A 78 -13.07 -11.88 -3.36
CA GLY A 78 -12.57 -11.48 -2.04
C GLY A 78 -12.05 -12.63 -1.18
N GLY A 79 -11.92 -13.83 -1.73
CA GLY A 79 -11.16 -14.92 -1.13
C GLY A 79 -9.68 -14.56 -1.01
N ILE A 80 -8.98 -15.13 -0.05
CA ILE A 80 -7.54 -14.89 0.14
C ILE A 80 -6.78 -15.90 -0.70
N ALA A 81 -6.06 -15.39 -1.72
CA ALA A 81 -5.17 -16.20 -2.55
C ALA A 81 -3.79 -16.40 -1.89
N SER A 82 -3.23 -15.35 -1.27
CA SER A 82 -2.01 -15.46 -0.45
C SER A 82 -1.93 -14.36 0.61
N CYS A 83 -1.17 -14.66 1.69
CA CYS A 83 -0.77 -13.73 2.74
C CYS A 83 0.72 -13.86 3.00
N ASP A 84 1.46 -12.78 2.83
CA ASP A 84 2.91 -12.73 2.99
C ASP A 84 3.34 -11.53 3.83
N VAL A 85 4.52 -11.61 4.45
CA VAL A 85 5.13 -10.48 5.13
C VAL A 85 6.31 -9.97 4.32
N ILE A 86 6.29 -8.68 3.96
CA ILE A 86 7.43 -7.98 3.42
C ILE A 86 8.01 -7.03 4.46
N ALA A 87 9.32 -7.02 4.64
CA ALA A 87 9.96 -6.24 5.70
C ALA A 87 11.37 -5.81 5.33
N CYS A 88 11.76 -4.60 5.76
CA CYS A 88 13.14 -4.16 5.69
C CYS A 88 14.02 -5.08 6.57
N GLY A 89 14.91 -5.84 5.94
CA GLY A 89 15.75 -6.82 6.62
C GLY A 89 15.10 -8.19 6.85
N GLY A 90 13.88 -8.41 6.36
CA GLY A 90 13.23 -9.73 6.34
C GLY A 90 13.66 -10.60 5.16
N PRO A 91 13.16 -11.84 5.08
CA PRO A 91 13.45 -12.74 3.96
C PRO A 91 12.81 -12.26 2.64
N ALA A 92 11.64 -11.64 2.70
CA ALA A 92 10.99 -10.97 1.57
C ALA A 92 11.07 -9.45 1.77
N LEU A 93 11.72 -8.77 0.84
CA LEU A 93 11.92 -7.32 0.88
C LEU A 93 10.79 -6.57 0.17
N GLY A 94 10.10 -7.19 -0.75
CA GLY A 94 9.07 -6.55 -1.58
C GLY A 94 8.37 -7.52 -2.49
N ILE A 95 7.54 -6.97 -3.36
CA ILE A 95 6.74 -7.72 -4.32
C ILE A 95 6.63 -6.94 -5.63
N ASN A 96 6.51 -7.67 -6.74
CA ASN A 96 5.96 -7.14 -7.99
C ASN A 96 4.54 -7.69 -8.16
N ILE A 97 3.55 -6.80 -8.10
CA ILE A 97 2.13 -7.13 -8.21
C ILE A 97 1.73 -7.03 -9.69
N PRO A 98 1.30 -8.11 -10.34
CA PRO A 98 0.82 -8.05 -11.72
C PRO A 98 -0.43 -7.17 -11.83
N CYS A 99 -0.65 -6.63 -13.04
CA CYS A 99 -1.91 -5.94 -13.36
C CYS A 99 -3.12 -6.86 -13.09
N GLY A 100 -4.27 -6.25 -12.77
CA GLY A 100 -5.53 -6.97 -12.48
C GLY A 100 -5.56 -7.74 -11.16
N THR A 101 -4.49 -7.72 -10.36
CA THR A 101 -4.41 -8.45 -9.09
C THR A 101 -4.98 -7.62 -7.95
N PHE A 102 -6.08 -8.06 -7.34
CA PHE A 102 -6.59 -7.44 -6.12
C PHE A 102 -5.63 -7.65 -4.96
N HIS A 103 -5.20 -6.54 -4.37
CA HIS A 103 -4.20 -6.57 -3.31
C HIS A 103 -4.45 -5.52 -2.23
N LYS A 104 -3.79 -5.71 -1.10
CA LYS A 104 -3.73 -4.74 -0.01
C LYS A 104 -2.45 -4.92 0.81
N LEU A 105 -1.86 -3.78 1.21
CA LEU A 105 -0.85 -3.74 2.25
C LEU A 105 -1.45 -3.24 3.56
N VAL A 106 -1.05 -3.85 4.67
CA VAL A 106 -1.33 -3.40 6.03
C VAL A 106 -0.02 -3.18 6.77
N ALA A 107 0.17 -2.04 7.40
CA ALA A 107 1.36 -1.81 8.22
C ALA A 107 1.27 -2.68 9.49
N LEU A 108 2.30 -3.50 9.75
CA LEU A 108 2.40 -4.34 10.94
C LEU A 108 3.13 -3.62 12.08
N ALA A 109 4.03 -2.71 11.75
CA ALA A 109 4.78 -1.89 12.70
C ALA A 109 4.50 -0.40 12.49
N SER A 110 4.57 0.38 13.55
CA SER A 110 4.51 1.84 13.46
C SER A 110 5.68 2.38 12.65
N GLY A 111 5.42 3.39 11.84
CA GLY A 111 6.47 4.05 11.06
C GLY A 111 6.94 3.26 9.85
N SER A 112 6.14 2.30 9.36
CA SER A 112 6.48 1.53 8.17
C SER A 112 6.44 2.38 6.90
N VAL A 113 7.48 2.26 6.06
CA VAL A 113 7.61 2.98 4.79
C VAL A 113 8.03 2.03 3.69
N PHE A 114 7.33 2.09 2.56
CA PHE A 114 7.70 1.38 1.35
C PHE A 114 7.94 2.34 0.18
N PHE A 115 8.75 1.90 -0.76
CA PHE A 115 8.89 2.49 -2.08
C PHE A 115 7.96 1.79 -3.05
N GLU A 116 7.31 2.57 -3.89
CA GLU A 116 6.42 2.08 -4.95
C GLU A 116 6.86 2.64 -6.29
N ALA A 117 6.88 1.79 -7.29
CA ALA A 117 7.07 2.15 -8.70
C ALA A 117 5.94 1.54 -9.53
N LYS A 118 5.30 2.37 -10.34
CA LYS A 118 4.27 1.94 -11.30
C LYS A 118 4.19 2.88 -12.50
N ALA A 119 3.54 2.43 -13.56
CA ALA A 119 3.25 3.30 -14.70
C ALA A 119 2.23 4.39 -14.32
N GLY A 120 2.41 5.58 -14.89
CA GLY A 120 1.42 6.65 -14.92
C GLY A 120 0.70 6.68 -16.26
N PRO A 121 -0.18 7.65 -16.45
CA PRO A 121 -0.53 8.72 -15.53
C PRO A 121 -1.35 8.23 -14.32
N TYR A 122 -1.41 9.06 -13.25
CA TYR A 122 -2.36 8.81 -12.16
C TYR A 122 -3.79 9.08 -12.66
N VAL A 123 -4.62 8.09 -12.48
CA VAL A 123 -6.06 8.19 -12.66
C VAL A 123 -6.71 7.70 -11.37
N PRO A 124 -7.68 8.42 -10.80
CA PRO A 124 -8.45 7.92 -9.66
C PRO A 124 -9.03 6.54 -9.97
N LEU A 125 -9.00 5.64 -9.00
CA LEU A 125 -9.53 4.30 -9.16
C LEU A 125 -11.03 4.35 -9.53
N HIS A 126 -11.40 3.61 -10.57
CA HIS A 126 -12.79 3.38 -10.92
C HIS A 126 -13.42 2.40 -9.90
N GLU A 127 -14.76 2.38 -9.80
CA GLU A 127 -15.45 1.45 -8.89
C GLU A 127 -15.09 -0.02 -9.15
N THR A 128 -14.89 -0.40 -10.40
CA THR A 128 -14.50 -1.77 -10.79
C THR A 128 -13.07 -2.14 -10.40
N GLU A 129 -12.24 -1.15 -10.08
CA GLU A 129 -10.87 -1.35 -9.61
C GLU A 129 -10.80 -1.48 -8.08
N THR A 130 -11.90 -1.20 -7.37
CA THR A 130 -12.00 -1.32 -5.92
C THR A 130 -12.83 -2.54 -5.52
N ALA A 131 -12.39 -3.23 -4.48
CA ALA A 131 -13.05 -4.44 -3.98
C ALA A 131 -14.48 -4.15 -3.46
N ALA A 132 -15.52 -4.52 -4.19
CA ALA A 132 -16.91 -4.29 -3.78
C ALA A 132 -17.27 -5.00 -2.46
N TRP A 133 -16.57 -6.10 -2.16
CA TRP A 133 -16.74 -6.91 -0.95
C TRP A 133 -16.05 -6.33 0.30
N ALA A 134 -15.28 -5.24 0.18
CA ALA A 134 -14.58 -4.61 1.28
C ALA A 134 -15.16 -3.22 1.63
N PRO A 135 -15.12 -2.80 2.90
CA PRO A 135 -15.59 -1.49 3.31
C PRO A 135 -14.91 -0.34 2.56
N VAL A 136 -15.65 0.71 2.28
CA VAL A 136 -15.09 1.95 1.72
C VAL A 136 -14.20 2.65 2.76
N ASP A 137 -13.18 3.39 2.33
CA ASP A 137 -12.35 4.24 3.20
C ASP A 137 -13.23 5.18 4.03
N GLY A 138 -13.00 5.18 5.35
CA GLY A 138 -13.77 6.00 6.29
C GLY A 138 -15.14 5.42 6.69
N ALA A 139 -15.59 4.30 6.12
CA ALA A 139 -16.80 3.63 6.56
C ALA A 139 -16.66 3.06 7.98
N PRO A 140 -17.76 3.00 8.78
CA PRO A 140 -17.71 2.48 10.15
C PRO A 140 -17.13 1.07 10.28
N GLY A 141 -17.29 0.22 9.27
CA GLY A 141 -16.75 -1.14 9.21
C GLY A 141 -15.25 -1.24 8.89
N ALA A 142 -14.61 -0.18 8.39
CA ALA A 142 -13.22 -0.22 7.93
C ALA A 142 -12.21 -0.53 9.06
N PRO A 143 -12.32 0.00 10.28
CA PRO A 143 -11.41 -0.34 11.38
C PRO A 143 -11.49 -1.81 11.79
N ALA A 144 -12.70 -2.37 11.91
CA ALA A 144 -12.89 -3.79 12.26
C ALA A 144 -12.34 -4.72 11.16
N TYR A 145 -12.55 -4.36 9.89
CA TYR A 145 -12.02 -5.08 8.74
C TYR A 145 -10.47 -5.05 8.73
N LEU A 146 -9.86 -3.90 9.00
CA LEU A 146 -8.41 -3.75 9.11
C LEU A 146 -7.84 -4.60 10.26
N THR A 147 -8.48 -4.59 11.42
CA THR A 147 -8.07 -5.40 12.59
C THR A 147 -8.08 -6.88 12.25
N ARG A 148 -9.14 -7.38 11.59
CA ARG A 148 -9.23 -8.76 11.15
C ARG A 148 -8.12 -9.13 10.16
N MET A 149 -7.82 -8.28 9.18
CA MET A 149 -6.72 -8.55 8.25
C MET A 149 -5.36 -8.59 8.93
N ARG A 150 -5.09 -7.70 9.87
CA ARG A 150 -3.83 -7.70 10.61
C ARG A 150 -3.63 -8.97 11.44
N ALA A 151 -4.71 -9.57 11.93
CA ALA A 151 -4.65 -10.81 12.70
C ALA A 151 -4.16 -12.03 11.88
N TRP A 152 -4.12 -11.94 10.53
CA TRP A 152 -3.56 -12.99 9.68
C TRP A 152 -2.03 -13.04 9.71
N PHE A 153 -1.37 -12.04 10.28
CA PHE A 153 0.10 -11.89 10.31
C PHE A 153 0.69 -11.99 11.73
N VAL A 154 -0.09 -12.49 12.70
CA VAL A 154 0.31 -12.63 14.11
C VAL A 154 0.49 -14.10 14.47
#